data_9594968c1bb3615f56394c1df54c74db
#
_entry.id   9594968c1bb3615f56394c1df54c74db
#
_cell.length_a   1.000
_cell.length_b   1.000
_cell.length_c   1.000
_cell.angle_alpha   90.00
_cell.angle_beta   90.00
_cell.angle_gamma   90.00
#
_symmetry.space_group_name_H-M   'P 1'
#
loop_
_entity.id
_entity.type
_entity.pdbx_description
1 polymer ?
#
loop_
_entity_poly.entity_id
_entity_poly.type
_entity_poly.pdbx_seq_one_letter_code
_entity_poly.pdbx_strand_id
1 'polypeptide(L)'
;MKKHYRSLATIVTVAMMISGSMTSFAGPASDTAVQPKKEESASGPGMESGQPTPPENQGTNQGTNQGTNQNTEPQVPANTSTHVSVNYQHTSTGQITTFSMALNNYNGIGGISYRAYTNSGGFLWWYHDNGPTGVPGEGSYVEAVQLELTGDAARDYDLYYSTTSSKQGKMGYAMNGQIAGTTDIGEYITGIEVIMVPKGGAAPVSGSMRYVSPLTGRLNLVENGTTLVNEDGTGANGWISNDHARYYFVNGIAVTGWQYLDGLKFYFDSYGRLVQDVDTLIGKQSSYLLKVNKTLNCLTVYAKDGNKGYIIPVKAMLTSVGDDTPIGTFKTPEKYRWRLMVNDTYTQYATRITQGFLLHSITYDTPDINHLMTVGYNGLGVTRSLGCVRLTCGNSKWIYDNCALGTSVQIYEDANVASPFDVPDLVSLSFGQTWDPTDPLIVR
;
A
#
# COMPACT_ATOMS: atom_id res chain seq x y z
N MET A 1 -0.68 45.77 -19.39
CA MET A 1 -2.03 45.21 -19.48
C MET A 1 -1.98 43.80 -18.90
N LYS A 2 -2.41 43.65 -17.65
CA LYS A 2 -2.44 42.34 -16.93
C LYS A 2 -3.86 41.78 -17.08
N LYS A 3 -4.01 40.62 -17.68
CA LYS A 3 -5.29 39.87 -17.70
C LYS A 3 -5.29 38.84 -16.56
N HIS A 4 -6.18 39.09 -15.59
CA HIS A 4 -6.56 38.15 -14.57
C HIS A 4 -7.51 37.12 -15.16
N TYR A 5 -7.21 35.83 -15.03
CA TYR A 5 -8.18 34.74 -15.19
C TYR A 5 -8.65 34.32 -13.80
N ARG A 6 -9.89 34.62 -13.47
CA ARG A 6 -10.64 34.00 -12.38
C ARG A 6 -11.33 32.76 -12.94
N SER A 7 -11.03 31.60 -12.39
CA SER A 7 -11.81 30.38 -12.64
C SER A 7 -13.04 30.40 -11.73
N LEU A 8 -14.22 30.48 -12.34
CA LEU A 8 -15.50 30.21 -11.67
C LEU A 8 -15.80 28.73 -11.79
N ALA A 9 -15.86 28.03 -10.65
CA ALA A 9 -16.46 26.70 -10.58
C ALA A 9 -17.97 26.85 -10.59
N THR A 10 -18.62 26.41 -11.67
CA THR A 10 -20.07 26.35 -11.78
C THR A 10 -20.57 25.03 -11.21
N ILE A 11 -21.24 25.11 -10.07
CA ILE A 11 -22.01 23.99 -9.50
C ILE A 11 -23.32 23.91 -10.28
N VAL A 12 -23.51 22.83 -11.03
CA VAL A 12 -24.81 22.48 -11.65
C VAL A 12 -25.54 21.51 -10.74
N THR A 13 -26.53 22.03 -10.02
CA THR A 13 -27.50 21.22 -9.27
C THR A 13 -28.60 20.79 -10.23
N VAL A 14 -28.68 19.52 -10.58
CA VAL A 14 -29.84 18.95 -11.30
C VAL A 14 -30.72 18.26 -10.28
N ALA A 15 -31.84 18.90 -9.96
CA ALA A 15 -32.93 18.28 -9.23
C ALA A 15 -33.85 17.56 -10.23
N MET A 16 -33.91 16.23 -10.20
CA MET A 16 -34.96 15.47 -10.85
C MET A 16 -35.96 14.97 -9.80
N MET A 17 -37.12 15.59 -9.80
CA MET A 17 -38.30 15.01 -9.16
C MET A 17 -38.89 13.94 -10.11
N ILE A 18 -39.00 12.71 -9.64
CA ILE A 18 -39.85 11.71 -10.24
C ILE A 18 -40.82 11.19 -9.16
N SER A 19 -42.07 11.58 -9.31
CA SER A 19 -43.20 10.99 -8.62
C SER A 19 -43.60 9.69 -9.33
N GLY A 20 -43.67 8.58 -8.60
CA GLY A 20 -44.13 7.30 -9.14
C GLY A 20 -44.61 6.35 -8.05
N SER A 21 -45.88 6.10 -8.08
CA SER A 21 -46.81 5.36 -7.26
C SER A 21 -46.32 4.04 -6.65
N MET A 22 -46.72 3.84 -5.39
CA MET A 22 -46.77 2.54 -4.71
C MET A 22 -47.74 1.57 -5.39
N THR A 23 -47.28 0.35 -5.64
CA THR A 23 -48.13 -0.82 -5.67
C THR A 23 -47.54 -1.92 -4.82
N SER A 24 -48.25 -2.25 -3.77
CA SER A 24 -48.00 -3.37 -2.87
C SER A 24 -48.34 -4.69 -3.57
N PHE A 25 -47.39 -5.65 -3.54
CA PHE A 25 -47.74 -7.07 -3.74
C PHE A 25 -47.22 -7.86 -2.54
N ALA A 26 -48.21 -8.39 -1.81
CA ALA A 26 -47.99 -9.42 -0.80
C ALA A 26 -48.08 -10.79 -1.47
N GLY A 27 -47.18 -11.69 -1.13
CA GLY A 27 -47.28 -13.10 -1.49
C GLY A 27 -46.18 -13.91 -0.81
N PRO A 28 -46.34 -15.20 -0.55
CA PRO A 28 -46.34 -15.72 0.81
C PRO A 28 -44.99 -16.30 1.26
N ALA A 29 -44.85 -16.34 2.58
CA ALA A 29 -43.77 -17.00 3.30
C ALA A 29 -43.73 -18.50 3.02
N SER A 30 -42.54 -19.05 2.75
CA SER A 30 -42.25 -20.46 2.98
C SER A 30 -40.95 -20.54 3.82
N ASP A 31 -41.15 -20.81 5.10
CA ASP A 31 -40.15 -21.28 6.03
C ASP A 31 -39.56 -22.61 5.56
N THR A 32 -38.28 -22.65 5.31
CA THR A 32 -37.48 -23.86 5.47
C THR A 32 -36.12 -23.47 6.07
N ALA A 33 -36.12 -23.49 7.39
CA ALA A 33 -34.86 -23.40 8.17
C ALA A 33 -34.01 -24.65 7.90
N VAL A 34 -32.92 -24.48 7.15
CA VAL A 34 -31.84 -25.48 7.11
C VAL A 34 -30.92 -25.20 8.27
N GLN A 35 -30.99 -26.06 9.26
CA GLN A 35 -30.01 -26.07 10.38
C GLN A 35 -28.62 -26.46 9.86
N PRO A 36 -27.53 -25.79 10.25
CA PRO A 36 -26.20 -26.26 9.93
C PRO A 36 -25.83 -27.44 10.83
N LYS A 37 -25.38 -28.53 10.20
CA LYS A 37 -24.80 -29.70 10.86
C LYS A 37 -23.61 -29.27 11.72
N LYS A 38 -23.60 -29.78 12.96
CA LYS A 38 -22.45 -29.77 13.86
C LYS A 38 -21.33 -30.59 13.21
N GLU A 39 -20.20 -29.97 12.88
CA GLU A 39 -18.99 -30.71 12.54
C GLU A 39 -18.14 -30.93 13.79
N GLU A 40 -17.84 -32.20 14.04
CA GLU A 40 -16.93 -32.67 15.06
C GLU A 40 -15.49 -32.26 14.76
N SER A 41 -14.73 -31.98 15.82
CA SER A 41 -13.30 -31.70 15.77
C SER A 41 -12.53 -32.96 15.38
N ALA A 42 -11.96 -33.00 14.19
CA ALA A 42 -11.01 -34.06 13.81
C ALA A 42 -9.61 -33.68 14.32
N SER A 43 -9.13 -34.47 15.26
CA SER A 43 -7.72 -34.57 15.66
C SER A 43 -6.94 -35.28 14.56
N GLY A 44 -5.92 -34.63 14.00
CA GLY A 44 -5.04 -35.22 13.00
C GLY A 44 -4.06 -36.22 13.62
N PRO A 45 -3.70 -37.28 12.88
CA PRO A 45 -2.67 -38.23 13.33
C PRO A 45 -1.26 -37.71 13.10
N GLY A 46 -0.36 -38.00 14.06
CA GLY A 46 1.07 -37.70 13.96
C GLY A 46 1.74 -38.48 12.82
N MET A 47 2.69 -37.85 12.15
CA MET A 47 3.59 -38.50 11.20
C MET A 47 4.98 -38.64 11.78
N GLU A 48 5.44 -39.87 11.78
CA GLU A 48 6.81 -40.29 12.07
C GLU A 48 7.80 -39.78 11.00
N SER A 49 9.01 -39.55 11.47
CA SER A 49 10.19 -39.16 10.72
C SER A 49 10.70 -40.27 9.79
N GLY A 50 10.90 -39.97 8.52
CA GLY A 50 11.66 -40.78 7.60
C GLY A 50 12.51 -39.92 6.68
N GLN A 51 13.82 -39.95 6.92
CA GLN A 51 14.81 -39.22 6.12
C GLN A 51 15.30 -40.14 4.98
N PRO A 52 15.42 -39.70 3.74
CA PRO A 52 16.27 -40.37 2.75
C PRO A 52 17.52 -39.57 2.44
N THR A 53 18.64 -40.26 2.46
CA THR A 53 19.98 -39.84 2.05
C THR A 53 20.09 -39.70 0.52
N PRO A 54 20.95 -38.80 0.00
CA PRO A 54 21.18 -38.66 -1.45
C PRO A 54 22.24 -39.65 -1.94
N PRO A 55 22.22 -40.07 -3.23
CA PRO A 55 23.27 -40.85 -3.84
C PRO A 55 24.41 -39.99 -4.38
N GLU A 56 25.62 -40.45 -4.13
CA GLU A 56 26.88 -40.03 -4.76
C GLU A 56 26.86 -40.31 -6.26
N ASN A 57 27.44 -39.41 -7.05
CA ASN A 57 27.80 -39.73 -8.42
C ASN A 57 29.24 -39.35 -8.71
N GLN A 58 30.00 -40.40 -9.07
CA GLN A 58 31.39 -40.32 -9.47
C GLN A 58 31.51 -39.99 -10.97
N GLY A 59 32.58 -39.29 -11.28
CA GLY A 59 32.88 -38.71 -12.57
C GLY A 59 33.32 -39.70 -13.66
N THR A 60 33.65 -39.15 -14.79
CA THR A 60 34.93 -39.39 -15.51
C THR A 60 35.03 -38.46 -16.73
N ASN A 61 36.25 -37.97 -16.95
CA ASN A 61 36.77 -37.22 -18.08
C ASN A 61 36.71 -37.97 -19.42
N GLN A 62 36.60 -37.26 -20.53
CA GLN A 62 37.63 -37.16 -21.58
C GLN A 62 37.14 -36.31 -22.74
N GLY A 63 37.86 -35.45 -23.18
CA GLY A 63 38.20 -34.51 -24.11
C GLY A 63 38.26 -34.91 -25.60
N THR A 64 38.08 -33.93 -26.43
CA THR A 64 38.87 -33.73 -27.68
C THR A 64 38.63 -32.33 -28.25
N ASN A 65 39.74 -31.69 -28.58
CA ASN A 65 39.86 -30.43 -29.34
C ASN A 65 39.38 -30.59 -30.78
N GLN A 66 38.66 -29.59 -31.31
CA GLN A 66 38.91 -29.09 -32.67
C GLN A 66 38.47 -27.62 -32.78
N GLY A 67 39.42 -26.76 -33.18
CA GLY A 67 39.20 -25.34 -33.32
C GLY A 67 38.54 -24.97 -34.65
N THR A 68 37.74 -23.93 -34.60
CA THR A 68 37.45 -23.05 -35.73
C THR A 68 37.48 -21.60 -35.29
N ASN A 69 38.41 -20.82 -35.81
CA ASN A 69 38.49 -19.39 -35.69
C ASN A 69 37.22 -18.75 -36.26
N GLN A 70 36.45 -18.06 -35.40
CA GLN A 70 35.56 -17.01 -35.82
C GLN A 70 35.89 -15.74 -35.05
N ASN A 71 36.15 -14.66 -35.78
CA ASN A 71 36.28 -13.30 -35.25
C ASN A 71 34.98 -12.96 -34.51
N THR A 72 35.04 -12.95 -33.17
CA THR A 72 34.02 -12.37 -32.31
C THR A 72 34.50 -10.99 -31.91
N GLU A 73 33.73 -9.95 -32.25
CA GLU A 73 33.73 -8.64 -31.61
C GLU A 73 33.79 -8.83 -30.06
N PRO A 74 34.53 -8.00 -29.34
CA PRO A 74 34.58 -8.14 -27.88
C PRO A 74 33.18 -7.89 -27.32
N GLN A 75 32.49 -8.95 -26.90
CA GLN A 75 31.28 -8.86 -26.11
C GLN A 75 31.67 -8.17 -24.79
N VAL A 76 31.01 -7.03 -24.51
CA VAL A 76 31.00 -6.42 -23.18
C VAL A 76 30.59 -7.51 -22.19
N PRO A 77 31.36 -7.81 -21.12
CA PRO A 77 30.99 -8.85 -20.18
C PRO A 77 29.60 -8.55 -19.63
N ALA A 78 28.69 -9.52 -19.75
CA ALA A 78 27.36 -9.41 -19.18
C ALA A 78 27.50 -9.09 -17.67
N ASN A 79 26.81 -8.06 -17.21
CA ASN A 79 26.79 -7.73 -15.79
C ASN A 79 26.18 -8.92 -15.04
N THR A 80 26.99 -9.66 -14.30
CA THR A 80 26.56 -10.86 -13.54
C THR A 80 26.06 -10.52 -12.15
N SER A 81 26.17 -9.27 -11.72
CA SER A 81 25.64 -8.82 -10.42
C SER A 81 24.12 -8.64 -10.46
N THR A 82 23.46 -8.84 -9.31
CA THR A 82 22.04 -8.51 -9.16
C THR A 82 21.84 -7.02 -9.33
N HIS A 83 20.96 -6.61 -10.22
CA HIS A 83 20.70 -5.21 -10.53
C HIS A 83 19.31 -4.99 -11.12
N VAL A 84 18.83 -3.75 -11.07
CA VAL A 84 17.61 -3.32 -11.75
C VAL A 84 17.98 -2.66 -13.08
N SER A 85 17.36 -3.14 -14.16
CA SER A 85 17.40 -2.46 -15.45
C SER A 85 16.19 -1.55 -15.61
N VAL A 86 16.38 -0.42 -16.33
CA VAL A 86 15.31 0.56 -16.62
C VAL A 86 15.26 0.79 -18.13
N ASN A 87 14.07 0.65 -18.71
CA ASN A 87 13.80 0.93 -20.13
C ASN A 87 12.85 2.13 -20.23
N TYR A 88 13.15 3.09 -21.09
CA TYR A 88 12.38 4.32 -21.26
C TYR A 88 11.77 4.47 -22.63
N GLN A 89 10.62 5.16 -22.69
CA GLN A 89 10.14 5.83 -23.89
C GLN A 89 10.17 7.34 -23.65
N HIS A 90 10.56 8.10 -24.68
CA HIS A 90 10.72 9.55 -24.60
C HIS A 90 9.85 10.25 -25.65
N THR A 91 9.49 11.51 -25.38
CA THR A 91 9.02 12.44 -26.41
C THR A 91 10.16 12.82 -27.36
N SER A 92 9.82 13.50 -28.46
CA SER A 92 10.80 14.12 -29.37
C SER A 92 11.73 15.14 -28.67
N THR A 93 11.33 15.67 -27.51
CA THR A 93 12.08 16.63 -26.68
C THR A 93 12.82 16.01 -25.50
N GLY A 94 12.83 14.67 -25.40
CA GLY A 94 13.60 13.93 -24.39
C GLY A 94 12.92 13.76 -23.03
N GLN A 95 11.64 14.08 -22.92
CA GLN A 95 10.84 13.84 -21.70
C GLN A 95 10.51 12.35 -21.58
N ILE A 96 10.73 11.73 -20.44
CA ILE A 96 10.29 10.35 -20.20
C ILE A 96 8.76 10.34 -20.13
N THR A 97 8.13 9.56 -21.01
CA THR A 97 6.66 9.38 -21.05
C THR A 97 6.23 8.11 -20.36
N THR A 98 6.97 7.02 -20.60
CA THR A 98 6.77 5.74 -19.94
C THR A 98 8.11 5.10 -19.62
N PHE A 99 8.11 4.20 -18.62
CA PHE A 99 9.25 3.35 -18.34
C PHE A 99 8.80 1.98 -17.84
N SER A 100 9.70 1.00 -17.93
CA SER A 100 9.56 -0.29 -17.28
C SER A 100 10.86 -0.69 -16.62
N MET A 101 10.79 -1.52 -15.59
CA MET A 101 11.94 -2.00 -14.83
C MET A 101 11.91 -3.51 -14.66
N ALA A 102 13.08 -4.12 -14.55
CA ALA A 102 13.23 -5.54 -14.23
C ALA A 102 14.38 -5.75 -13.25
N LEU A 103 14.16 -6.66 -12.29
CA LEU A 103 15.21 -7.19 -11.44
C LEU A 103 15.92 -8.33 -12.20
N ASN A 104 17.24 -8.20 -12.36
CA ASN A 104 18.06 -9.14 -13.14
C ASN A 104 19.07 -9.85 -12.23
N ASN A 105 19.41 -11.10 -12.61
CA ASN A 105 20.43 -11.93 -11.95
C ASN A 105 20.17 -12.13 -10.44
N TYR A 106 18.90 -12.16 -10.05
CA TYR A 106 18.48 -12.52 -8.69
C TYR A 106 17.91 -13.94 -8.67
N ASN A 107 18.40 -14.78 -7.77
CA ASN A 107 18.04 -16.20 -7.71
C ASN A 107 16.93 -16.52 -6.69
N GLY A 108 16.48 -15.53 -5.92
CA GLY A 108 15.38 -15.67 -4.97
C GLY A 108 14.01 -15.40 -5.60
N ILE A 109 12.96 -15.55 -4.80
CA ILE A 109 11.59 -15.16 -5.19
C ILE A 109 11.40 -13.67 -4.85
N GLY A 110 11.00 -12.88 -5.84
CA GLY A 110 10.78 -11.45 -5.70
C GLY A 110 11.09 -10.71 -6.99
N GLY A 111 10.89 -9.41 -6.98
CA GLY A 111 11.08 -8.54 -8.11
C GLY A 111 11.10 -7.08 -7.71
N ILE A 112 10.76 -6.21 -8.63
CA ILE A 112 10.63 -4.78 -8.41
C ILE A 112 9.20 -4.32 -8.70
N SER A 113 8.61 -3.58 -7.78
CA SER A 113 7.36 -2.84 -7.97
C SER A 113 7.64 -1.36 -8.07
N TYR A 114 6.91 -0.67 -8.95
CA TYR A 114 7.14 0.74 -9.22
C TYR A 114 5.91 1.43 -9.78
N ARG A 115 5.87 2.76 -9.64
CA ARG A 115 4.86 3.61 -10.26
C ARG A 115 5.41 4.97 -10.65
N ALA A 116 4.75 5.61 -11.63
CA ALA A 116 5.04 6.95 -12.08
C ALA A 116 4.05 7.96 -11.48
N TYR A 117 4.53 9.17 -11.20
CA TYR A 117 3.72 10.37 -11.10
C TYR A 117 3.80 11.12 -12.42
N THR A 118 2.65 11.45 -13.02
CA THR A 118 2.58 12.10 -14.33
C THR A 118 1.89 13.46 -14.23
N ASN A 119 2.25 14.36 -15.15
CA ASN A 119 1.64 15.69 -15.25
C ASN A 119 0.13 15.68 -15.50
N SER A 120 -0.42 14.60 -16.01
CA SER A 120 -1.84 14.50 -16.40
C SER A 120 -2.69 13.62 -15.49
N GLY A 121 -2.08 12.73 -14.70
CA GLY A 121 -2.82 11.72 -13.95
C GLY A 121 -2.37 11.53 -12.48
N GLY A 122 -1.38 12.29 -12.01
CA GLY A 122 -0.81 12.08 -10.68
C GLY A 122 -0.13 10.71 -10.57
N PHE A 123 -0.15 10.10 -9.38
CA PHE A 123 0.35 8.74 -9.21
C PHE A 123 -0.55 7.73 -9.91
N LEU A 124 0.09 6.94 -10.81
CA LEU A 124 -0.53 5.80 -11.48
C LEU A 124 -0.53 4.56 -10.54
N TRP A 125 -1.20 3.50 -10.99
CA TRP A 125 -1.17 2.22 -10.31
C TRP A 125 0.25 1.65 -10.25
N TRP A 126 0.51 0.81 -9.24
CA TRP A 126 1.74 0.06 -9.14
C TRP A 126 1.83 -1.00 -10.25
N TYR A 127 2.97 -1.04 -10.90
CA TYR A 127 3.37 -2.07 -11.85
C TYR A 127 4.55 -2.85 -11.29
N HIS A 128 4.83 -4.01 -11.86
CA HIS A 128 5.94 -4.86 -11.46
C HIS A 128 6.60 -5.49 -12.68
N ASP A 129 7.86 -5.86 -12.55
CA ASP A 129 8.68 -6.64 -13.48
C ASP A 129 8.28 -6.51 -14.96
N ASN A 130 8.89 -5.59 -15.68
CA ASN A 130 8.66 -5.27 -17.09
C ASN A 130 7.31 -4.64 -17.47
N GLY A 131 6.37 -4.47 -16.51
CA GLY A 131 5.10 -3.77 -16.75
C GLY A 131 5.34 -2.27 -17.04
N PRO A 132 4.87 -1.70 -18.17
CA PRO A 132 5.09 -0.28 -18.45
C PRO A 132 4.22 0.61 -17.55
N THR A 133 4.81 1.67 -16.97
CA THR A 133 4.12 2.73 -16.25
C THR A 133 4.38 4.08 -16.93
N GLY A 134 3.49 5.05 -16.74
CA GLY A 134 3.51 6.34 -17.43
C GLY A 134 2.36 6.46 -18.43
N VAL A 135 2.32 7.58 -19.15
CA VAL A 135 1.31 7.85 -20.18
C VAL A 135 2.03 8.12 -21.50
N PRO A 136 1.87 7.26 -22.52
CA PRO A 136 2.56 7.44 -23.80
C PRO A 136 2.01 8.65 -24.57
N GLY A 137 2.86 9.27 -25.36
CA GLY A 137 2.50 10.34 -26.30
C GLY A 137 3.10 11.70 -25.96
N GLU A 138 3.08 12.58 -26.97
CA GLU A 138 3.56 13.97 -26.82
C GLU A 138 2.67 14.76 -25.85
N GLY A 139 3.31 15.55 -24.99
CA GLY A 139 2.62 16.36 -23.98
C GLY A 139 2.39 15.63 -22.63
N SER A 140 2.62 14.33 -22.58
CA SER A 140 2.66 13.57 -21.33
C SER A 140 4.10 13.37 -20.88
N TYR A 141 4.35 13.46 -19.58
CA TYR A 141 5.68 13.21 -19.01
C TYR A 141 5.59 12.77 -17.55
N VAL A 142 6.63 12.06 -17.13
CA VAL A 142 6.82 11.63 -15.75
C VAL A 142 7.53 12.73 -14.97
N GLU A 143 7.00 13.06 -13.80
CA GLU A 143 7.54 14.05 -12.87
C GLU A 143 8.28 13.40 -11.71
N ALA A 144 7.73 12.29 -11.16
CA ALA A 144 8.31 11.55 -10.05
C ALA A 144 8.08 10.03 -10.19
N VAL A 145 8.83 9.28 -9.37
CA VAL A 145 8.74 7.82 -9.30
C VAL A 145 8.75 7.33 -7.86
N GLN A 146 8.13 6.17 -7.63
CA GLN A 146 8.31 5.35 -6.43
C GLN A 146 8.67 3.94 -6.84
N LEU A 147 9.69 3.37 -6.20
CA LEU A 147 10.21 2.04 -6.48
C LEU A 147 10.38 1.26 -5.17
N GLU A 148 10.05 -0.03 -5.19
CA GLU A 148 10.21 -0.92 -4.04
C GLU A 148 10.55 -2.34 -4.51
N LEU A 149 11.46 -3.01 -3.82
CA LEU A 149 11.70 -4.43 -4.02
C LEU A 149 10.60 -5.24 -3.33
N THR A 150 10.31 -6.41 -3.86
CA THR A 150 9.34 -7.34 -3.31
C THR A 150 9.98 -8.70 -3.00
N GLY A 151 9.30 -9.49 -2.17
CA GLY A 151 9.74 -10.84 -1.83
C GLY A 151 11.09 -10.91 -1.11
N ASP A 152 11.87 -11.92 -1.44
CA ASP A 152 13.20 -12.14 -0.87
C ASP A 152 14.18 -11.00 -1.22
N ALA A 153 14.01 -10.36 -2.40
CA ALA A 153 14.85 -9.25 -2.81
C ALA A 153 14.74 -8.05 -1.84
N ALA A 154 13.54 -7.77 -1.30
CA ALA A 154 13.35 -6.70 -0.30
C ALA A 154 14.01 -7.00 1.05
N ARG A 155 14.20 -8.30 1.38
CA ARG A 155 14.93 -8.74 2.55
C ARG A 155 16.44 -8.63 2.35
N ASP A 156 16.94 -8.97 1.16
CA ASP A 156 18.36 -9.13 0.87
C ASP A 156 19.03 -7.81 0.48
N TYR A 157 18.25 -6.82 -0.01
CA TYR A 157 18.76 -5.55 -0.51
C TYR A 157 17.93 -4.36 -0.02
N ASP A 158 18.61 -3.21 0.07
CA ASP A 158 18.01 -1.89 0.09
C ASP A 158 18.08 -1.29 -1.32
N LEU A 159 16.96 -0.71 -1.79
CA LEU A 159 16.85 -0.09 -3.10
C LEU A 159 16.97 1.41 -2.96
N TYR A 160 18.01 2.00 -3.53
CA TYR A 160 18.20 3.43 -3.64
C TYR A 160 17.96 3.87 -5.08
N TYR A 161 17.30 4.99 -5.27
CA TYR A 161 17.06 5.53 -6.60
C TYR A 161 16.98 7.05 -6.58
N SER A 162 17.42 7.65 -7.68
CA SER A 162 17.43 9.08 -7.88
C SER A 162 16.92 9.41 -9.28
N THR A 163 16.37 10.61 -9.43
CA THR A 163 15.91 11.12 -10.72
C THR A 163 16.77 12.30 -11.17
N THR A 164 16.79 12.56 -12.47
CA THR A 164 17.31 13.79 -13.04
C THR A 164 16.13 14.63 -13.51
N SER A 165 15.86 15.74 -12.82
CA SER A 165 14.83 16.71 -13.19
C SER A 165 15.33 17.65 -14.30
N SER A 166 14.41 18.12 -15.13
CA SER A 166 14.69 19.05 -16.22
C SER A 166 15.27 20.39 -15.75
N LYS A 167 15.01 20.82 -14.51
CA LYS A 167 15.50 22.07 -13.95
C LYS A 167 16.40 21.90 -12.73
N GLN A 168 16.13 20.89 -11.87
CA GLN A 168 16.94 20.65 -10.67
C GLN A 168 18.24 19.89 -10.98
N GLY A 169 18.37 19.29 -12.18
CA GLY A 169 19.45 18.35 -12.47
C GLY A 169 19.34 17.04 -11.68
N LYS A 170 20.47 16.40 -11.36
CA LYS A 170 20.49 15.17 -10.57
C LYS A 170 20.02 15.45 -9.13
N MET A 171 18.95 14.76 -8.73
CA MET A 171 18.35 14.90 -7.41
C MET A 171 18.97 13.91 -6.40
N GLY A 172 18.56 14.02 -5.15
CA GLY A 172 18.99 13.10 -4.08
C GLY A 172 18.38 11.71 -4.23
N TYR A 173 18.90 10.77 -3.42
CA TYR A 173 18.40 9.40 -3.42
C TYR A 173 17.17 9.24 -2.52
N ALA A 174 16.14 8.64 -3.07
CA ALA A 174 15.05 8.01 -2.34
C ALA A 174 15.43 6.55 -2.03
N MET A 175 14.73 5.95 -1.08
CA MET A 175 14.97 4.58 -0.64
C MET A 175 13.63 3.86 -0.42
N ASN A 176 13.52 2.61 -0.89
CA ASN A 176 12.45 1.66 -0.55
C ASN A 176 11.05 2.31 -0.48
N GLY A 177 10.47 2.68 -1.61
CA GLY A 177 9.12 3.23 -1.71
C GLY A 177 9.00 4.74 -1.46
N GLN A 178 10.06 5.48 -1.13
CA GLN A 178 10.02 6.94 -1.03
C GLN A 178 9.85 7.59 -2.41
N ILE A 179 9.29 8.79 -2.48
CA ILE A 179 9.20 9.52 -3.75
C ILE A 179 10.57 10.08 -4.16
N ALA A 180 10.92 9.96 -5.44
CA ALA A 180 12.03 10.65 -6.09
C ALA A 180 11.51 11.46 -7.27
N GLY A 181 11.90 12.74 -7.39
CA GLY A 181 11.51 13.63 -8.47
C GLY A 181 10.78 14.87 -8.01
N THR A 182 9.84 15.33 -8.80
CA THR A 182 9.04 16.53 -8.51
C THR A 182 7.55 16.23 -8.71
N THR A 183 6.67 17.00 -8.09
CA THR A 183 5.23 16.92 -8.37
C THR A 183 4.65 18.32 -8.48
N ASP A 184 3.72 18.53 -9.43
CA ASP A 184 2.90 19.74 -9.58
C ASP A 184 3.67 21.07 -9.74
N ILE A 185 4.93 21.03 -10.16
CA ILE A 185 5.74 22.23 -10.43
C ILE A 185 6.13 22.37 -11.91
N GLY A 186 5.61 21.48 -12.77
CA GLY A 186 5.83 21.53 -14.22
C GLY A 186 7.27 21.19 -14.63
N GLU A 187 7.93 20.30 -13.90
CA GLU A 187 9.23 19.75 -14.21
C GLU A 187 9.10 18.26 -14.53
N TYR A 188 9.80 17.81 -15.56
CA TYR A 188 9.82 16.41 -15.94
C TYR A 188 11.16 15.77 -15.62
N ILE A 189 11.18 14.44 -15.51
CA ILE A 189 12.41 13.67 -15.35
C ILE A 189 12.98 13.28 -16.73
N THR A 190 14.32 13.27 -16.80
CA THR A 190 15.09 12.87 -17.98
C THR A 190 15.91 11.60 -17.76
N GLY A 191 15.95 11.10 -16.53
CA GLY A 191 16.66 9.88 -16.16
C GLY A 191 16.28 9.38 -14.76
N ILE A 192 16.39 8.08 -14.58
CA ILE A 192 16.25 7.40 -13.29
C ILE A 192 17.52 6.56 -13.10
N GLU A 193 18.20 6.73 -11.98
CA GLU A 193 19.31 5.90 -11.54
C GLU A 193 18.83 4.99 -10.42
N VAL A 194 19.18 3.70 -10.47
CA VAL A 194 18.79 2.72 -9.47
C VAL A 194 20.03 1.98 -8.96
N ILE A 195 20.18 1.90 -7.65
CA ILE A 195 21.31 1.23 -6.97
C ILE A 195 20.74 0.23 -5.97
N MET A 196 21.16 -1.01 -6.09
CA MET A 196 20.87 -2.05 -5.10
C MET A 196 22.07 -2.17 -4.16
N VAL A 197 21.80 -2.10 -2.87
CA VAL A 197 22.82 -2.26 -1.82
C VAL A 197 22.43 -3.46 -0.96
N PRO A 198 23.33 -4.41 -0.66
CA PRO A 198 23.03 -5.47 0.29
C PRO A 198 22.45 -4.89 1.58
N LYS A 199 21.47 -5.56 2.17
CA LYS A 199 20.72 -5.08 3.34
C LYS A 199 21.64 -4.61 4.46
N GLY A 200 21.44 -3.36 4.90
CA GLY A 200 22.29 -2.72 5.91
C GLY A 200 23.64 -2.22 5.41
N GLY A 201 23.90 -2.27 4.10
CA GLY A 201 25.10 -1.70 3.49
C GLY A 201 25.10 -0.16 3.48
N ALA A 202 26.21 0.44 3.06
CA ALA A 202 26.34 1.89 3.04
C ALA A 202 25.43 2.53 1.97
N ALA A 203 24.61 3.48 2.39
CA ALA A 203 23.79 4.27 1.49
C ALA A 203 24.62 5.10 0.52
N PRO A 204 24.18 5.32 -0.73
CA PRO A 204 24.84 6.25 -1.63
C PRO A 204 24.77 7.68 -1.08
N VAL A 205 25.85 8.43 -1.23
CA VAL A 205 25.93 9.80 -0.72
C VAL A 205 25.24 10.76 -1.70
N SER A 206 24.37 11.60 -1.17
CA SER A 206 23.74 12.68 -1.92
C SER A 206 23.57 13.92 -1.05
N GLY A 207 23.95 15.08 -1.59
CA GLY A 207 23.73 16.38 -0.95
C GLY A 207 22.46 17.12 -1.43
N SER A 208 21.70 16.53 -2.35
CA SER A 208 20.54 17.17 -2.98
C SER A 208 19.21 16.67 -2.41
N MET A 209 18.15 17.47 -2.54
CA MET A 209 16.79 17.02 -2.22
C MET A 209 16.39 15.89 -3.17
N ARG A 210 15.78 14.81 -2.63
CA ARG A 210 15.25 13.69 -3.42
C ARG A 210 13.89 13.98 -4.05
N TYR A 211 13.16 14.92 -3.47
CA TYR A 211 11.79 15.25 -3.86
C TYR A 211 11.47 16.73 -3.65
N VAL A 212 10.76 17.33 -4.59
CA VAL A 212 10.29 18.72 -4.55
C VAL A 212 8.83 18.80 -4.97
N SER A 213 8.01 19.47 -4.15
CA SER A 213 6.62 19.79 -4.45
C SER A 213 6.36 21.27 -4.16
N PRO A 214 5.21 21.85 -4.57
CA PRO A 214 4.89 23.25 -4.27
C PRO A 214 4.97 23.59 -2.78
N LEU A 215 4.68 22.64 -1.90
CA LEU A 215 4.74 22.85 -0.45
C LEU A 215 6.14 22.65 0.14
N THR A 216 6.98 21.78 -0.46
CA THR A 216 8.33 21.47 0.07
C THR A 216 9.23 22.72 0.12
N GLY A 217 9.15 23.59 -0.86
CA GLY A 217 9.92 24.84 -0.90
C GLY A 217 9.50 25.88 0.14
N ARG A 218 8.34 25.71 0.78
CA ARG A 218 7.76 26.66 1.76
C ARG A 218 7.86 26.14 3.20
N LEU A 219 8.13 24.85 3.39
CA LEU A 219 8.29 24.22 4.70
C LEU A 219 9.72 24.37 5.17
N ASN A 220 9.89 24.93 6.35
CA ASN A 220 11.19 25.00 7.03
C ASN A 220 11.17 24.10 8.25
N LEU A 221 12.03 23.05 8.24
CA LEU A 221 12.29 22.25 9.42
C LEU A 221 13.21 23.07 10.36
N VAL A 222 12.76 23.25 11.60
CA VAL A 222 13.53 23.89 12.66
C VAL A 222 13.79 22.90 13.78
N GLU A 223 14.76 23.19 14.65
CA GLU A 223 15.27 22.27 15.68
C GLU A 223 14.16 21.64 16.56
N ASN A 224 13.05 22.35 16.78
CA ASN A 224 11.94 21.87 17.59
C ASN A 224 10.59 22.00 16.86
N GLY A 225 10.52 21.63 15.59
CA GLY A 225 9.27 21.65 14.85
C GLY A 225 9.42 21.97 13.37
N THR A 226 8.31 22.37 12.78
CA THR A 226 8.24 22.78 11.37
C THR A 226 7.48 24.09 11.29
N THR A 227 7.98 25.03 10.50
CA THR A 227 7.29 26.29 10.25
C THR A 227 6.86 26.39 8.79
N LEU A 228 5.73 27.05 8.56
CA LEU A 228 5.21 27.31 7.23
C LEU A 228 4.66 28.73 7.14
N VAL A 229 5.16 29.48 6.18
CA VAL A 229 4.71 30.83 5.87
C VAL A 229 4.02 30.83 4.51
N ASN A 230 2.83 31.43 4.44
CA ASN A 230 2.07 31.65 3.23
C ASN A 230 2.77 32.64 2.28
N GLU A 231 2.34 32.72 1.03
CA GLU A 231 2.93 33.65 0.03
C GLU A 231 2.82 35.13 0.43
N ASP A 232 1.79 35.50 1.18
CA ASP A 232 1.57 36.85 1.71
C ASP A 232 2.37 37.17 2.98
N GLY A 233 3.23 36.21 3.44
CA GLY A 233 4.05 36.36 4.64
C GLY A 233 3.34 36.03 5.95
N THR A 234 2.05 35.66 5.93
CA THR A 234 1.32 35.22 7.13
C THR A 234 1.67 33.79 7.49
N GLY A 235 1.58 33.44 8.77
CA GLY A 235 1.74 32.04 9.22
C GLY A 235 0.58 31.16 8.74
N ALA A 236 0.90 29.96 8.25
CA ALA A 236 -0.10 28.99 7.86
C ALA A 236 -0.96 28.53 9.04
N ASN A 237 -2.22 28.15 8.79
CA ASN A 237 -3.13 27.63 9.79
C ASN A 237 -3.90 26.43 9.25
N GLY A 238 -4.23 25.46 10.16
CA GLY A 238 -5.03 24.29 9.82
C GLY A 238 -4.21 23.11 9.30
N TRP A 239 -4.93 22.14 8.73
CA TRP A 239 -4.33 20.95 8.14
C TRP A 239 -3.61 21.25 6.83
N ILE A 240 -2.37 20.80 6.73
CA ILE A 240 -1.55 20.90 5.50
C ILE A 240 -0.80 19.59 5.33
N SER A 241 -0.81 19.05 4.11
CA SER A 241 -0.09 17.83 3.74
C SER A 241 1.07 18.16 2.82
N ASN A 242 2.19 17.48 3.00
CA ASN A 242 3.36 17.55 2.14
C ASN A 242 4.15 16.25 2.24
N ASP A 243 4.71 15.79 1.11
CA ASP A 243 5.64 14.64 1.04
C ASP A 243 5.19 13.44 1.90
N HIS A 244 3.90 13.06 1.83
CA HIS A 244 3.24 12.04 2.65
C HIS A 244 3.21 12.31 4.16
N ALA A 245 3.62 13.49 4.60
CA ALA A 245 3.43 13.95 5.96
C ALA A 245 2.26 14.93 6.04
N ARG A 246 1.49 14.82 7.10
CA ARG A 246 0.40 15.75 7.42
C ARG A 246 0.75 16.51 8.67
N TYR A 247 0.46 17.79 8.66
CA TYR A 247 0.73 18.74 9.73
C TYR A 247 -0.54 19.48 10.11
N TYR A 248 -0.59 19.99 11.32
CA TYR A 248 -1.56 21.00 11.70
C TYR A 248 -0.82 22.24 12.17
N PHE A 249 -1.03 23.36 11.49
CA PHE A 249 -0.34 24.61 11.80
C PHE A 249 -1.24 25.55 12.60
N VAL A 250 -0.62 26.27 13.53
CA VAL A 250 -1.20 27.42 14.24
C VAL A 250 -0.23 28.58 14.12
N ASN A 251 -0.65 29.66 13.44
CA ASN A 251 0.16 30.84 13.18
C ASN A 251 1.57 30.52 12.61
N GLY A 252 1.61 29.60 11.67
CA GLY A 252 2.84 29.20 10.99
C GLY A 252 3.72 28.20 11.72
N ILE A 253 3.31 27.70 12.89
CA ILE A 253 4.05 26.71 13.67
C ILE A 253 3.27 25.40 13.69
N ALA A 254 3.89 24.29 13.29
CA ALA A 254 3.28 22.97 13.38
C ALA A 254 3.11 22.55 14.85
N VAL A 255 1.94 22.05 15.21
CA VAL A 255 1.68 21.50 16.54
C VAL A 255 2.45 20.19 16.74
N THR A 256 2.79 19.85 17.98
CA THR A 256 3.48 18.61 18.37
C THR A 256 2.77 17.93 19.53
N GLY A 257 3.07 16.65 19.76
CA GLY A 257 2.46 15.87 20.83
C GLY A 257 0.96 15.60 20.61
N TRP A 258 0.23 15.29 21.67
CA TRP A 258 -1.19 15.00 21.59
C TRP A 258 -2.04 16.27 21.43
N GLN A 259 -2.88 16.29 20.40
CA GLN A 259 -3.77 17.40 20.06
C GLN A 259 -5.21 16.93 19.86
N TYR A 260 -6.17 17.73 20.30
CA TYR A 260 -7.60 17.52 20.02
C TYR A 260 -8.01 18.42 18.85
N LEU A 261 -8.30 17.81 17.73
CA LEU A 261 -8.62 18.50 16.46
C LEU A 261 -9.84 17.82 15.84
N ASP A 262 -10.82 18.57 15.40
CA ASP A 262 -12.02 18.09 14.69
C ASP A 262 -12.77 16.96 15.43
N GLY A 263 -12.78 17.01 16.77
CA GLY A 263 -13.44 15.98 17.60
C GLY A 263 -12.66 14.68 17.80
N LEU A 264 -11.46 14.59 17.25
CA LEU A 264 -10.54 13.46 17.41
C LEU A 264 -9.28 13.88 18.18
N LYS A 265 -8.51 12.88 18.63
CA LYS A 265 -7.24 13.10 19.33
C LYS A 265 -6.11 12.48 18.52
N PHE A 266 -5.23 13.34 18.03
CA PHE A 266 -4.08 13.00 17.17
C PHE A 266 -2.77 13.16 17.92
N TYR A 267 -1.73 12.45 17.48
CA TYR A 267 -0.37 12.64 17.94
C TYR A 267 0.53 13.12 16.79
N PHE A 268 1.29 14.16 17.07
CA PHE A 268 2.30 14.71 16.16
C PHE A 268 3.70 14.51 16.74
N ASP A 269 4.64 14.09 15.92
CA ASP A 269 6.04 13.90 16.33
C ASP A 269 6.74 15.24 16.67
N SER A 270 8.02 15.17 17.04
CA SER A 270 8.83 16.37 17.38
C SER A 270 9.01 17.36 16.23
N TYR A 271 8.79 16.92 14.98
CA TYR A 271 8.79 17.78 13.79
C TYR A 271 7.41 18.30 13.41
N GLY A 272 6.37 17.95 14.16
CA GLY A 272 4.98 18.31 13.85
C GLY A 272 4.32 17.43 12.79
N ARG A 273 4.90 16.28 12.44
CA ARG A 273 4.29 15.34 11.50
C ARG A 273 3.26 14.47 12.20
N LEU A 274 2.08 14.34 11.61
CA LEU A 274 1.06 13.44 12.10
C LEU A 274 1.57 11.99 12.10
N VAL A 275 1.54 11.34 13.25
CA VAL A 275 1.84 9.91 13.38
C VAL A 275 0.59 9.12 13.03
N GLN A 276 0.64 8.38 11.94
CA GLN A 276 -0.51 7.68 11.35
C GLN A 276 -0.69 6.23 11.83
N ASP A 277 0.20 5.77 12.72
CA ASP A 277 0.08 4.54 13.50
C ASP A 277 0.55 4.82 14.93
N VAL A 278 -0.40 4.94 15.86
CA VAL A 278 -0.10 5.26 17.26
C VAL A 278 -0.17 4.03 18.17
N ASP A 279 -0.26 2.82 17.61
CA ASP A 279 -0.43 1.58 18.35
C ASP A 279 0.65 1.40 19.43
N THR A 280 1.92 1.59 19.05
CA THR A 280 3.04 1.51 19.99
C THR A 280 3.04 2.63 21.05
N LEU A 281 2.54 3.82 20.69
CA LEU A 281 2.50 4.97 21.60
C LEU A 281 1.45 4.81 22.71
N ILE A 282 0.29 4.23 22.37
CA ILE A 282 -0.80 4.04 23.33
C ILE A 282 -0.71 2.68 24.02
N GLY A 283 0.08 1.74 23.49
CA GLY A 283 0.15 0.37 23.97
C GLY A 283 -1.19 -0.38 23.84
N LYS A 284 -1.24 -1.60 24.39
CA LYS A 284 -2.44 -2.44 24.29
C LYS A 284 -3.62 -1.84 25.03
N GLN A 285 -4.72 -1.65 24.32
CA GLN A 285 -5.97 -1.11 24.85
C GLN A 285 -6.93 -2.23 25.27
N SER A 286 -7.80 -1.95 26.24
CA SER A 286 -8.83 -2.90 26.69
C SER A 286 -9.95 -3.09 25.66
N SER A 287 -10.17 -2.14 24.77
CA SER A 287 -11.20 -2.21 23.73
C SER A 287 -10.91 -1.25 22.59
N TYR A 288 -11.38 -1.62 21.41
CA TYR A 288 -11.31 -0.83 20.17
C TYR A 288 -12.69 -0.70 19.53
N LEU A 289 -12.82 0.28 18.61
CA LEU A 289 -13.93 0.40 17.68
C LEU A 289 -13.33 0.29 16.26
N LEU A 290 -13.88 -0.59 15.45
CA LEU A 290 -13.52 -0.72 14.03
C LEU A 290 -14.58 -0.01 13.18
N LYS A 291 -14.17 0.90 12.30
CA LYS A 291 -15.06 1.56 11.34
C LYS A 291 -14.64 1.21 9.92
N VAL A 292 -15.54 0.60 9.16
CA VAL A 292 -15.33 0.22 7.76
C VAL A 292 -16.15 1.12 6.86
N ASN A 293 -15.48 1.91 6.05
CA ASN A 293 -16.12 2.67 4.97
C ASN A 293 -16.07 1.85 3.67
N LYS A 294 -17.22 1.32 3.24
CA LYS A 294 -17.33 0.50 2.04
C LYS A 294 -16.97 1.28 0.78
N THR A 295 -17.39 2.53 0.68
CA THR A 295 -17.16 3.36 -0.51
C THR A 295 -15.67 3.59 -0.75
N LEU A 296 -14.90 3.76 0.33
CA LEU A 296 -13.47 4.07 0.27
C LEU A 296 -12.57 2.84 0.48
N ASN A 297 -13.15 1.65 0.62
CA ASN A 297 -12.40 0.41 0.91
C ASN A 297 -11.37 0.59 2.04
N CYS A 298 -11.78 1.22 3.14
CA CYS A 298 -10.92 1.56 4.25
C CYS A 298 -11.52 1.10 5.60
N LEU A 299 -10.70 0.53 6.47
CA LEU A 299 -10.99 0.28 7.87
C LEU A 299 -10.12 1.18 8.73
N THR A 300 -10.74 1.94 9.65
CA THR A 300 -10.02 2.71 10.67
C THR A 300 -10.28 2.13 12.05
N VAL A 301 -9.21 1.95 12.80
CA VAL A 301 -9.25 1.51 14.20
C VAL A 301 -9.26 2.72 15.10
N TYR A 302 -10.13 2.69 16.13
CA TYR A 302 -10.20 3.75 17.15
C TYR A 302 -10.04 3.17 18.54
N ALA A 303 -9.24 3.85 19.37
CA ALA A 303 -9.12 3.60 20.83
C ALA A 303 -9.89 4.64 21.64
N LYS A 304 -10.16 4.32 22.91
CA LYS A 304 -10.84 5.22 23.84
C LYS A 304 -9.88 6.27 24.41
N ASP A 305 -10.37 7.49 24.56
CA ASP A 305 -9.75 8.53 25.37
C ASP A 305 -10.57 8.71 26.67
N GLY A 306 -10.44 7.78 27.59
CA GLY A 306 -11.22 7.77 28.82
C GLY A 306 -12.72 7.85 28.58
N ASN A 307 -13.40 8.79 29.22
CA ASN A 307 -14.84 9.01 29.11
C ASN A 307 -15.27 9.73 27.82
N LYS A 308 -14.32 10.23 27.02
CA LYS A 308 -14.63 10.90 25.75
C LYS A 308 -14.99 9.91 24.64
N GLY A 309 -14.84 8.60 24.87
CA GLY A 309 -15.19 7.57 23.90
C GLY A 309 -14.05 7.27 22.91
N TYR A 310 -14.42 6.65 21.78
CA TYR A 310 -13.46 6.20 20.75
C TYR A 310 -13.07 7.35 19.81
N ILE A 311 -12.21 8.23 20.27
CA ILE A 311 -11.77 9.42 19.55
C ILE A 311 -10.27 9.44 19.21
N ILE A 312 -9.51 8.40 19.58
CA ILE A 312 -8.11 8.27 19.18
C ILE A 312 -8.07 7.38 17.94
N PRO A 313 -7.85 7.91 16.72
CA PRO A 313 -7.52 7.07 15.57
C PRO A 313 -6.20 6.35 15.86
N VAL A 314 -6.16 5.04 15.64
CA VAL A 314 -4.97 4.22 15.90
C VAL A 314 -4.20 3.96 14.63
N LYS A 315 -4.88 3.47 13.62
CA LYS A 315 -4.35 3.20 12.27
C LYS A 315 -5.47 3.07 11.24
N ALA A 316 -5.14 3.34 9.97
CA ALA A 316 -5.96 3.02 8.82
C ALA A 316 -5.44 1.74 8.16
N MET A 317 -6.36 0.96 7.57
CA MET A 317 -6.07 -0.29 6.89
C MET A 317 -6.78 -0.31 5.54
N LEU A 318 -6.04 -0.56 4.47
CA LEU A 318 -6.62 -0.81 3.15
C LEU A 318 -7.46 -2.09 3.20
N THR A 319 -8.64 -2.07 2.60
CA THR A 319 -9.54 -3.22 2.57
C THR A 319 -10.06 -3.48 1.15
N SER A 320 -10.68 -4.64 0.95
CA SER A 320 -11.63 -4.88 -0.14
C SER A 320 -12.91 -5.41 0.45
N VAL A 321 -13.99 -4.69 0.21
CA VAL A 321 -15.35 -5.10 0.59
C VAL A 321 -16.09 -5.73 -0.58
N GLY A 322 -17.36 -6.10 -0.40
CA GLY A 322 -18.29 -6.53 -1.44
C GLY A 322 -19.59 -5.76 -1.39
N ASP A 323 -20.38 -5.89 -2.44
CA ASP A 323 -21.71 -5.26 -2.52
C ASP A 323 -22.60 -5.76 -1.38
N ASP A 324 -22.54 -7.07 -1.05
CA ASP A 324 -23.28 -7.70 0.03
C ASP A 324 -22.70 -7.45 1.43
N THR A 325 -21.60 -6.69 1.58
CA THR A 325 -21.07 -6.33 2.91
C THR A 325 -22.13 -5.55 3.69
N PRO A 326 -22.61 -6.06 4.84
CA PRO A 326 -23.75 -5.48 5.54
C PRO A 326 -23.41 -4.14 6.17
N ILE A 327 -24.31 -3.15 6.01
CA ILE A 327 -24.22 -1.85 6.69
C ILE A 327 -24.83 -1.98 8.08
N GLY A 328 -24.20 -1.37 9.09
CA GLY A 328 -24.70 -1.36 10.46
C GLY A 328 -23.61 -1.44 11.51
N THR A 329 -24.02 -1.68 12.75
CA THR A 329 -23.11 -1.88 13.88
C THR A 329 -23.26 -3.30 14.41
N PHE A 330 -22.16 -4.01 14.44
CA PHE A 330 -22.09 -5.42 14.81
C PHE A 330 -21.13 -5.62 15.99
N LYS A 331 -21.19 -6.83 16.60
CA LYS A 331 -20.27 -7.29 17.62
C LYS A 331 -19.63 -8.58 17.16
N THR A 332 -18.28 -8.66 17.26
CA THR A 332 -17.53 -9.84 16.82
C THR A 332 -17.78 -11.04 17.71
N PRO A 333 -18.44 -12.13 17.24
CA PRO A 333 -18.77 -13.28 18.08
C PRO A 333 -17.69 -14.36 18.10
N GLU A 334 -16.87 -14.48 17.04
CA GLU A 334 -15.96 -15.62 16.83
C GLU A 334 -14.69 -15.23 16.09
N LYS A 335 -13.64 -16.05 16.23
CA LYS A 335 -12.36 -15.92 15.55
C LYS A 335 -11.84 -17.26 15.09
N TYR A 336 -11.11 -17.28 13.97
CA TYR A 336 -10.53 -18.48 13.39
C TYR A 336 -9.09 -18.22 12.98
N ARG A 337 -8.15 -19.10 13.35
CA ARG A 337 -6.76 -18.99 12.88
C ARG A 337 -6.67 -19.23 11.38
N TRP A 338 -7.32 -20.33 10.90
CA TRP A 338 -7.59 -20.63 9.51
C TRP A 338 -9.08 -20.87 9.33
N ARG A 339 -9.64 -20.46 8.23
CA ARG A 339 -11.06 -20.66 7.90
C ARG A 339 -11.20 -21.08 6.44
N LEU A 340 -11.84 -22.21 6.19
CA LEU A 340 -12.31 -22.60 4.87
C LEU A 340 -13.46 -21.67 4.43
N MET A 341 -13.35 -21.13 3.24
CA MET A 341 -14.31 -20.23 2.63
C MET A 341 -15.24 -21.00 1.67
N VAL A 342 -16.35 -20.37 1.29
CA VAL A 342 -17.40 -20.97 0.43
C VAL A 342 -16.93 -21.36 -0.98
N ASN A 343 -15.79 -20.87 -1.43
CA ASN A 343 -15.17 -21.17 -2.73
C ASN A 343 -13.93 -22.07 -2.61
N ASP A 344 -13.87 -22.91 -1.60
CA ASP A 344 -12.81 -23.89 -1.30
C ASP A 344 -11.40 -23.25 -1.17
N THR A 345 -11.33 -21.98 -0.81
CA THR A 345 -10.10 -21.29 -0.44
C THR A 345 -10.01 -21.12 1.07
N TYR A 346 -8.82 -20.81 1.56
CA TYR A 346 -8.58 -20.60 2.99
C TYR A 346 -8.23 -19.13 3.28
N THR A 347 -8.46 -18.69 4.51
CA THR A 347 -8.05 -17.38 4.97
C THR A 347 -7.51 -17.45 6.40
N GLN A 348 -6.58 -16.54 6.73
CA GLN A 348 -5.96 -16.48 8.04
C GLN A 348 -6.62 -15.42 8.92
N TYR A 349 -6.49 -15.61 10.24
CA TYR A 349 -6.86 -14.64 11.27
C TYR A 349 -8.26 -14.02 11.05
N ALA A 350 -9.21 -14.87 10.68
CA ALA A 350 -10.57 -14.42 10.41
C ALA A 350 -11.30 -14.06 11.72
N THR A 351 -11.95 -12.90 11.72
CA THR A 351 -12.82 -12.43 12.80
C THR A 351 -14.23 -12.24 12.27
N ARG A 352 -15.22 -12.95 12.81
CA ARG A 352 -16.61 -12.85 12.36
C ARG A 352 -17.19 -11.49 12.72
N ILE A 353 -17.87 -10.88 11.75
CA ILE A 353 -18.67 -9.66 11.94
C ILE A 353 -20.10 -10.04 12.32
N THR A 354 -20.77 -10.76 11.46
CA THR A 354 -22.13 -11.26 11.62
C THR A 354 -22.40 -12.36 10.59
N GLN A 355 -23.26 -13.33 10.86
CA GLN A 355 -23.62 -14.40 9.94
C GLN A 355 -22.40 -15.04 9.26
N GLY A 356 -22.33 -15.00 7.92
CA GLY A 356 -21.20 -15.47 7.11
C GLY A 356 -20.11 -14.44 6.86
N PHE A 357 -20.27 -13.18 7.27
CA PHE A 357 -19.35 -12.09 6.96
C PHE A 357 -18.21 -11.99 7.96
N LEU A 358 -16.98 -11.86 7.44
CA LEU A 358 -15.74 -11.89 8.20
C LEU A 358 -14.87 -10.68 7.85
N LEU A 359 -14.04 -10.27 8.82
CA LEU A 359 -12.77 -9.55 8.60
C LEU A 359 -11.70 -10.62 8.47
N HIS A 360 -10.93 -10.65 7.37
CA HIS A 360 -9.95 -11.75 7.15
C HIS A 360 -8.84 -11.37 6.17
N SER A 361 -7.73 -12.14 6.18
CA SER A 361 -6.64 -11.98 5.21
C SER A 361 -7.12 -12.24 3.77
N ILE A 362 -6.31 -11.84 2.79
CA ILE A 362 -6.44 -12.38 1.43
C ILE A 362 -6.46 -13.91 1.49
N THR A 363 -7.08 -14.53 0.49
CA THR A 363 -7.27 -15.98 0.43
C THR A 363 -6.02 -16.73 -0.02
N TYR A 364 -5.96 -18.00 0.37
CA TYR A 364 -4.92 -18.99 0.07
C TYR A 364 -5.56 -20.23 -0.55
N ASP A 365 -4.85 -20.91 -1.45
CA ASP A 365 -5.33 -22.17 -2.04
C ASP A 365 -5.39 -23.31 -1.02
N THR A 366 -4.48 -23.30 -0.06
CA THR A 366 -4.38 -24.28 1.03
C THR A 366 -4.15 -23.54 2.36
N PRO A 367 -4.34 -24.15 3.54
CA PRO A 367 -4.03 -23.52 4.83
C PRO A 367 -2.52 -23.47 5.12
N ASP A 368 -1.76 -22.92 4.16
CA ASP A 368 -0.32 -22.72 4.20
C ASP A 368 0.01 -21.26 3.86
N ILE A 369 0.89 -20.64 4.64
CA ILE A 369 1.31 -19.25 4.49
C ILE A 369 2.04 -18.97 3.17
N ASN A 370 2.53 -20.00 2.48
CA ASN A 370 3.23 -19.90 1.20
C ASN A 370 2.31 -20.14 -0.01
N HIS A 371 1.01 -20.27 0.19
CA HIS A 371 0.03 -20.52 -0.86
C HIS A 371 -0.97 -19.35 -1.02
N LEU A 372 -0.49 -18.11 -0.86
CA LEU A 372 -1.28 -16.89 -1.07
C LEU A 372 -1.74 -16.78 -2.52
N MET A 373 -3.00 -16.42 -2.72
CA MET A 373 -3.53 -16.02 -4.03
C MET A 373 -3.11 -14.59 -4.36
N THR A 374 -1.95 -14.42 -4.99
CA THR A 374 -1.31 -13.13 -5.29
C THR A 374 -2.21 -12.16 -6.06
N VAL A 375 -3.04 -12.67 -7.00
CA VAL A 375 -4.04 -11.84 -7.72
C VAL A 375 -5.04 -11.20 -6.74
N GLY A 376 -5.41 -11.93 -5.67
CA GLY A 376 -6.26 -11.40 -4.61
C GLY A 376 -5.59 -10.29 -3.83
N TYR A 377 -4.31 -10.47 -3.52
CA TYR A 377 -3.50 -9.46 -2.82
C TYR A 377 -3.33 -8.19 -3.66
N ASN A 378 -2.86 -8.31 -4.90
CA ASN A 378 -2.67 -7.18 -5.81
C ASN A 378 -3.96 -6.45 -6.19
N GLY A 379 -5.11 -7.06 -5.89
CA GLY A 379 -6.43 -6.44 -6.06
C GLY A 379 -7.03 -5.89 -4.77
N LEU A 380 -6.28 -5.80 -3.67
CA LEU A 380 -6.79 -5.15 -2.46
C LEU A 380 -6.95 -3.64 -2.71
N GLY A 381 -7.98 -3.05 -2.12
CA GLY A 381 -8.32 -1.63 -2.30
C GLY A 381 -9.52 -1.39 -3.23
N VAL A 382 -10.04 -2.42 -3.92
CA VAL A 382 -11.24 -2.29 -4.74
C VAL A 382 -12.35 -3.23 -4.26
N THR A 383 -13.61 -2.85 -4.47
CA THR A 383 -14.78 -3.66 -4.13
C THR A 383 -14.85 -4.88 -5.03
N ARG A 384 -14.65 -6.08 -4.47
CA ARG A 384 -14.58 -7.35 -5.22
C ARG A 384 -14.83 -8.61 -4.41
N SER A 385 -15.20 -8.50 -3.14
CA SER A 385 -15.52 -9.67 -2.32
C SER A 385 -16.99 -10.09 -2.44
N LEU A 386 -17.34 -11.28 -1.94
CA LEU A 386 -18.72 -11.73 -1.78
C LEU A 386 -19.36 -11.20 -0.47
N GLY A 387 -18.86 -10.07 0.06
CA GLY A 387 -19.38 -9.42 1.26
C GLY A 387 -18.45 -9.44 2.48
N CYS A 388 -17.42 -10.28 2.52
CA CYS A 388 -16.38 -10.20 3.56
C CYS A 388 -15.51 -8.97 3.38
N VAL A 389 -14.85 -8.52 4.46
CA VAL A 389 -13.87 -7.44 4.46
C VAL A 389 -12.48 -8.06 4.41
N ARG A 390 -11.83 -7.99 3.23
CA ARG A 390 -10.49 -8.53 3.01
C ARG A 390 -9.43 -7.52 3.43
N LEU A 391 -8.34 -8.01 3.99
CA LEU A 391 -7.22 -7.25 4.54
C LEU A 391 -5.90 -7.93 4.16
N THR A 392 -4.77 -7.28 4.35
CA THR A 392 -3.47 -7.98 4.41
C THR A 392 -3.42 -8.91 5.60
N CYS A 393 -2.53 -9.90 5.57
CA CYS A 393 -2.38 -10.85 6.68
C CYS A 393 -1.99 -10.14 7.99
N GLY A 394 -1.06 -9.19 7.95
CA GLY A 394 -0.64 -8.41 9.12
C GLY A 394 -1.80 -7.64 9.75
N ASN A 395 -2.63 -6.98 8.95
CA ASN A 395 -3.79 -6.24 9.44
C ASN A 395 -4.88 -7.16 10.03
N SER A 396 -5.12 -8.31 9.38
CA SER A 396 -6.05 -9.32 9.91
C SER A 396 -5.57 -9.88 11.23
N LYS A 397 -4.25 -10.18 11.32
CA LYS A 397 -3.63 -10.65 12.56
C LYS A 397 -3.69 -9.60 13.66
N TRP A 398 -3.44 -8.33 13.34
CA TRP A 398 -3.54 -7.26 14.30
C TRP A 398 -4.95 -7.19 14.94
N ILE A 399 -6.01 -7.24 14.11
CA ILE A 399 -7.41 -7.29 14.59
C ILE A 399 -7.64 -8.56 15.43
N TYR A 400 -7.19 -9.69 14.95
CA TYR A 400 -7.34 -10.98 15.63
C TYR A 400 -6.72 -10.97 17.04
N ASP A 401 -5.53 -10.39 17.19
CA ASP A 401 -4.79 -10.41 18.47
C ASP A 401 -5.25 -9.31 19.44
N ASN A 402 -5.63 -8.14 18.94
CA ASN A 402 -5.89 -6.95 19.77
C ASN A 402 -7.36 -6.67 20.01
N CYS A 403 -8.26 -7.07 19.12
CA CYS A 403 -9.69 -6.83 19.29
C CYS A 403 -10.34 -8.05 19.96
N ALA A 404 -10.77 -7.94 21.20
CA ALA A 404 -11.47 -9.01 21.92
C ALA A 404 -12.80 -9.38 21.24
N LEU A 405 -13.33 -10.59 21.53
CA LEU A 405 -14.72 -10.91 21.16
C LEU A 405 -15.68 -9.87 21.75
N GLY A 406 -16.72 -9.51 21.03
CA GLY A 406 -17.62 -8.42 21.36
C GLY A 406 -17.15 -7.03 20.92
N THR A 407 -16.00 -6.93 20.22
CA THR A 407 -15.56 -5.66 19.63
C THR A 407 -16.60 -5.12 18.66
N SER A 408 -16.88 -3.81 18.73
CA SER A 408 -17.82 -3.15 17.81
C SER A 408 -17.18 -2.95 16.44
N VAL A 409 -17.93 -3.33 15.40
CA VAL A 409 -17.61 -3.05 13.99
C VAL A 409 -18.75 -2.23 13.41
N GLN A 410 -18.47 -0.99 13.01
CA GLN A 410 -19.39 -0.11 12.30
C GLN A 410 -19.07 -0.15 10.82
N ILE A 411 -20.02 -0.51 9.98
CA ILE A 411 -19.89 -0.56 8.52
C ILE A 411 -20.84 0.46 7.93
N TYR A 412 -20.34 1.33 7.08
CA TYR A 412 -21.10 2.42 6.45
C TYR A 412 -20.59 2.70 5.04
N GLU A 413 -21.36 3.49 4.29
CA GLU A 413 -21.02 4.01 2.96
C GLU A 413 -21.09 5.52 2.99
N ASP A 414 -19.94 6.18 2.78
CA ASP A 414 -19.89 7.62 2.65
C ASP A 414 -18.60 8.05 1.94
N ALA A 415 -18.74 8.59 0.73
CA ALA A 415 -17.60 9.07 -0.07
C ALA A 415 -16.97 10.35 0.52
N ASN A 416 -17.71 11.10 1.36
CA ASN A 416 -17.26 12.38 1.92
C ASN A 416 -16.57 12.23 3.28
N VAL A 417 -16.67 11.04 3.90
CA VAL A 417 -16.04 10.76 5.21
C VAL A 417 -14.80 9.91 5.00
N ALA A 418 -13.68 10.58 4.71
CA ALA A 418 -12.37 9.92 4.63
C ALA A 418 -11.91 9.41 6.02
N SER A 419 -10.99 8.45 6.00
CA SER A 419 -10.26 8.09 7.22
C SER A 419 -9.47 9.31 7.73
N PRO A 420 -9.36 9.49 9.07
CA PRO A 420 -8.52 10.54 9.63
C PRO A 420 -7.02 10.32 9.37
N PHE A 421 -6.63 9.12 8.99
CA PHE A 421 -5.29 8.76 8.54
C PHE A 421 -5.29 8.43 7.05
N ASP A 422 -4.15 8.61 6.40
CA ASP A 422 -3.98 8.16 5.02
C ASP A 422 -4.06 6.63 4.99
N VAL A 423 -4.79 6.10 4.02
CA VAL A 423 -4.85 4.65 3.83
C VAL A 423 -3.53 4.22 3.19
N PRO A 424 -2.80 3.26 3.81
CA PRO A 424 -1.53 2.84 3.24
C PRO A 424 -1.69 2.30 1.82
N ASP A 425 -0.80 2.71 0.93
CA ASP A 425 -0.68 2.14 -0.40
C ASP A 425 -0.24 0.68 -0.32
N LEU A 426 -0.80 -0.13 -1.22
CA LEU A 426 -0.39 -1.52 -1.36
C LEU A 426 0.65 -1.64 -2.47
N VAL A 427 1.85 -2.10 -2.12
CA VAL A 427 2.86 -2.47 -3.11
C VAL A 427 2.48 -3.81 -3.74
N SER A 428 2.34 -3.84 -5.08
CA SER A 428 1.98 -5.06 -5.80
C SER A 428 3.08 -6.10 -5.70
N LEU A 429 2.67 -7.35 -5.47
CA LEU A 429 3.58 -8.50 -5.42
C LEU A 429 3.96 -8.94 -6.82
N SER A 430 5.22 -9.33 -6.99
CA SER A 430 5.76 -9.88 -8.23
C SER A 430 5.16 -11.23 -8.58
N PHE A 431 5.25 -11.59 -9.85
CA PHE A 431 4.87 -12.92 -10.32
C PHE A 431 5.69 -14.00 -9.61
N GLY A 432 5.01 -15.03 -9.13
CA GLY A 432 5.63 -16.14 -8.39
C GLY A 432 5.75 -15.94 -6.88
N GLN A 433 5.54 -14.73 -6.34
CA GLN A 433 5.45 -14.53 -4.91
C GLN A 433 4.09 -15.01 -4.39
N THR A 434 4.09 -16.07 -3.60
CA THR A 434 2.88 -16.74 -3.06
C THR A 434 2.78 -16.61 -1.54
N TRP A 435 3.29 -15.53 -0.99
CA TRP A 435 3.16 -15.20 0.44
C TRP A 435 2.85 -13.72 0.64
N ASP A 436 2.14 -13.42 1.72
CA ASP A 436 1.86 -12.05 2.14
C ASP A 436 3.07 -11.47 2.89
N PRO A 437 3.71 -10.39 2.41
CA PRO A 437 4.89 -9.80 3.07
C PRO A 437 4.57 -9.22 4.45
N THR A 438 3.29 -9.00 4.77
CA THR A 438 2.85 -8.53 6.07
C THR A 438 2.59 -9.67 7.07
N ASP A 439 2.68 -10.94 6.64
CA ASP A 439 2.52 -12.09 7.54
C ASP A 439 3.77 -12.22 8.43
N PRO A 440 3.65 -12.04 9.76
CA PRO A 440 4.81 -12.11 10.65
C PRO A 440 5.42 -13.50 10.80
N LEU A 441 4.79 -14.53 10.23
CA LEU A 441 5.34 -15.90 10.19
C LEU A 441 6.24 -16.12 8.97
N ILE A 442 6.26 -15.20 8.02
CA ILE A 442 7.19 -15.24 6.90
C ILE A 442 8.55 -14.74 7.41
N VAL A 443 9.42 -15.68 7.70
CA VAL A 443 10.83 -15.43 8.03
C VAL A 443 11.64 -15.81 6.80
N ARG A 444 12.05 -14.80 6.02
CA ARG A 444 12.85 -14.99 4.80
C ARG A 444 13.95 -13.95 4.73
#